data_9431601736ae620197097119adb30fe2
#
_entry.id   9431601736ae620197097119adb30fe2
#
_cell.length_a   1.000
_cell.length_b   1.000
_cell.length_c   1.000
_cell.angle_alpha   90.00
_cell.angle_beta   90.00
_cell.angle_gamma   90.00
#
_symmetry.space_group_name_H-M   'P 1'
#
loop_
_entity.id
_entity.type
_entity.pdbx_description
1 polymer ?
#
loop_
_entity_poly.entity_id
_entity_poly.type
_entity_poly.pdbx_seq_one_letter_code
_entity_poly.pdbx_strand_id
1 'polypeptide(L)'
;MKTYIYSNKAVVFQNIEFFLYHFNIISFFGFMSILDHREPLKKAIFDVAEVAGYLWMKGWAERNGGNITLNITEFIDDDIRKMPAISKPLPIGNTLPGLKGTYFYCKGTNMRMRDLARDPMSNGSVVRICDDCSNYEIIADKHVVPTSELVSHLSIHNSFIQKGNGYKVVVHTHPIELVAFSHSDKYLKKDVLTKLLWSMIPETRAFCPKGLGIIPYRIPGSKELADETLKQLDEYDVVLWEKHGVVSV
;
A
#
# COMPACT_ATOMS: atom_id res chain seq x y z
N MET A 1 42.74 54.73 -17.10
CA MET A 1 41.86 53.74 -17.76
C MET A 1 42.32 52.29 -17.52
N LYS A 2 42.89 52.01 -16.35
CA LYS A 2 43.36 50.65 -15.97
C LYS A 2 42.77 50.12 -14.66
N THR A 3 41.92 50.85 -13.97
CA THR A 3 41.45 50.53 -12.64
C THR A 3 40.01 49.93 -12.64
N TYR A 4 39.29 50.01 -13.76
CA TYR A 4 37.90 49.51 -13.84
C TYR A 4 37.76 48.03 -14.27
N ILE A 5 38.82 47.42 -14.80
CA ILE A 5 38.75 46.04 -15.30
C ILE A 5 38.94 44.99 -14.19
N TYR A 6 39.59 45.35 -13.07
CA TYR A 6 39.81 44.39 -11.95
C TYR A 6 38.63 44.24 -11.01
N SER A 7 37.72 45.20 -10.92
CA SER A 7 36.55 45.10 -10.04
C SER A 7 35.46 44.13 -10.60
N ASN A 8 35.28 44.13 -11.92
CA ASN A 8 34.28 43.28 -12.55
C ASN A 8 34.67 41.79 -12.57
N LYS A 9 35.96 41.45 -12.61
CA LYS A 9 36.37 40.04 -12.54
C LYS A 9 36.21 39.46 -11.14
N ALA A 10 36.48 40.24 -10.09
CA ALA A 10 36.30 39.77 -8.71
C ALA A 10 34.82 39.50 -8.37
N VAL A 11 33.90 40.33 -8.82
CA VAL A 11 32.46 40.17 -8.62
C VAL A 11 31.92 38.96 -9.42
N VAL A 12 32.43 38.77 -10.64
CA VAL A 12 32.04 37.59 -11.47
C VAL A 12 32.56 36.27 -10.86
N PHE A 13 33.79 36.28 -10.32
CA PHE A 13 34.33 35.07 -9.65
C PHE A 13 33.60 34.75 -8.35
N GLN A 14 33.28 35.76 -7.51
CA GLN A 14 32.48 35.53 -6.30
C GLN A 14 31.08 35.01 -6.61
N ASN A 15 30.43 35.49 -7.65
CA ASN A 15 29.12 35.00 -8.06
C ASN A 15 29.19 33.60 -8.66
N ILE A 16 30.26 33.21 -9.35
CA ILE A 16 30.46 31.89 -9.89
C ILE A 16 30.76 30.88 -8.75
N GLU A 17 31.60 31.23 -7.78
CA GLU A 17 31.86 30.37 -6.61
C GLU A 17 30.61 30.23 -5.74
N PHE A 18 29.83 31.28 -5.53
CA PHE A 18 28.56 31.21 -4.82
C PHE A 18 27.55 30.36 -5.58
N PHE A 19 27.47 30.47 -6.91
CA PHE A 19 26.59 29.64 -7.76
C PHE A 19 27.04 28.17 -7.78
N LEU A 20 28.35 27.93 -7.89
CA LEU A 20 28.92 26.57 -7.85
C LEU A 20 28.78 25.93 -6.44
N TYR A 21 28.93 26.75 -5.38
CA TYR A 21 28.71 26.26 -4.01
C TYR A 21 27.24 25.90 -3.75
N HIS A 22 26.32 26.74 -4.21
CA HIS A 22 24.88 26.41 -4.13
C HIS A 22 24.48 25.28 -5.08
N PHE A 23 25.07 25.18 -6.26
CA PHE A 23 24.83 24.09 -7.19
C PHE A 23 25.42 22.75 -6.67
N ASN A 24 26.58 22.79 -6.01
CA ASN A 24 27.15 21.61 -5.35
C ASN A 24 26.38 21.23 -4.08
N ILE A 25 25.84 22.17 -3.33
CA ILE A 25 24.94 21.86 -2.20
C ILE A 25 23.64 21.27 -2.70
N ILE A 26 23.06 21.78 -3.80
CA ILE A 26 21.85 21.20 -4.40
C ILE A 26 22.13 19.85 -5.05
N SER A 27 23.32 19.60 -5.61
CA SER A 27 23.69 18.30 -6.17
C SER A 27 24.25 17.32 -5.13
N PHE A 28 24.68 17.79 -3.94
CA PHE A 28 25.11 16.93 -2.83
C PHE A 28 23.94 16.48 -1.94
N PHE A 29 22.81 17.17 -1.96
CA PHE A 29 21.50 16.62 -1.59
C PHE A 29 20.90 15.95 -2.84
N GLY A 30 21.63 15.02 -3.45
CA GLY A 30 21.02 14.03 -4.32
C GLY A 30 19.81 13.49 -3.55
N PHE A 31 18.63 13.51 -4.15
CA PHE A 31 17.40 13.01 -3.54
C PHE A 31 17.69 11.62 -2.99
N MET A 32 17.95 11.53 -1.66
CA MET A 32 18.06 10.24 -0.99
C MET A 32 16.72 9.57 -1.14
N SER A 33 16.71 8.40 -1.79
CA SER A 33 15.52 7.56 -1.82
C SER A 33 15.11 7.20 -0.39
N ILE A 34 13.82 7.09 -0.15
CA ILE A 34 13.30 6.60 1.13
C ILE A 34 13.90 5.24 1.51
N LEU A 35 14.43 4.48 0.55
CA LEU A 35 15.05 3.17 0.76
C LEU A 35 16.56 3.23 1.03
N ASP A 36 17.22 4.37 0.80
CA ASP A 36 18.67 4.47 0.95
C ASP A 36 19.10 4.19 2.39
N HIS A 37 20.05 3.25 2.53
CA HIS A 37 20.58 2.80 3.82
C HIS A 37 19.55 2.17 4.78
N ARG A 38 18.38 1.71 4.26
CA ARG A 38 17.28 1.12 5.05
C ARG A 38 16.94 -0.28 4.57
N GLU A 39 17.90 -1.19 4.67
CA GLU A 39 17.74 -2.58 4.20
C GLU A 39 16.50 -3.30 4.76
N PRO A 40 16.09 -3.17 6.04
CA PRO A 40 14.86 -3.79 6.52
C PRO A 40 13.59 -3.28 5.82
N LEU A 41 13.47 -1.96 5.62
CA LEU A 41 12.35 -1.36 4.90
C LEU A 41 12.36 -1.80 3.43
N LYS A 42 13.53 -1.75 2.79
CA LYS A 42 13.73 -2.19 1.41
C LYS A 42 13.31 -3.65 1.26
N LYS A 43 13.80 -4.54 2.13
CA LYS A 43 13.43 -5.94 2.10
C LYS A 43 11.91 -6.12 2.20
N ALA A 44 11.26 -5.49 3.17
CA ALA A 44 9.81 -5.60 3.37
C ALA A 44 9.01 -5.16 2.12
N ILE A 45 9.42 -4.07 1.46
CA ILE A 45 8.79 -3.61 0.22
C ILE A 45 9.03 -4.58 -0.94
N PHE A 46 10.23 -5.15 -1.05
CA PHE A 46 10.55 -6.13 -2.10
C PHE A 46 9.86 -7.48 -1.85
N ASP A 47 9.64 -7.90 -0.60
CA ASP A 47 8.82 -9.07 -0.28
C ASP A 47 7.36 -8.86 -0.77
N VAL A 48 6.79 -7.66 -0.62
CA VAL A 48 5.47 -7.32 -1.22
C VAL A 48 5.51 -7.41 -2.75
N ALA A 49 6.58 -6.92 -3.37
CA ALA A 49 6.76 -6.99 -4.83
C ALA A 49 6.83 -8.45 -5.32
N GLU A 50 7.53 -9.32 -4.60
CA GLU A 50 7.61 -10.74 -4.91
C GLU A 50 6.22 -11.40 -4.87
N VAL A 51 5.45 -11.17 -3.81
CA VAL A 51 4.06 -11.67 -3.68
C VAL A 51 3.18 -11.15 -4.82
N ALA A 52 3.30 -9.87 -5.17
CA ALA A 52 2.58 -9.29 -6.31
C ALA A 52 2.91 -10.02 -7.63
N GLY A 53 4.17 -10.42 -7.81
CA GLY A 53 4.60 -11.24 -8.95
C GLY A 53 3.93 -12.61 -8.97
N TYR A 54 3.84 -13.29 -7.84
CA TYR A 54 3.15 -14.59 -7.74
C TYR A 54 1.67 -14.47 -8.03
N LEU A 55 0.98 -13.46 -7.51
CA LEU A 55 -0.45 -13.22 -7.75
C LEU A 55 -0.72 -12.95 -9.24
N TRP A 56 0.14 -12.15 -9.89
CA TRP A 56 0.03 -11.91 -11.32
C TRP A 56 0.28 -13.19 -12.15
N MET A 57 1.29 -13.98 -11.83
CA MET A 57 1.59 -15.24 -12.52
C MET A 57 0.47 -16.26 -12.39
N LYS A 58 -0.24 -16.27 -11.26
CA LYS A 58 -1.43 -17.12 -11.05
C LYS A 58 -2.67 -16.62 -11.80
N GLY A 59 -2.64 -15.45 -12.42
CA GLY A 59 -3.80 -14.86 -13.06
C GLY A 59 -4.84 -14.29 -12.07
N TRP A 60 -4.44 -14.07 -10.82
CA TRP A 60 -5.32 -13.56 -9.76
C TRP A 60 -5.27 -12.03 -9.59
N ALA A 61 -4.62 -11.35 -10.51
CA ALA A 61 -4.45 -9.91 -10.52
C ALA A 61 -4.43 -9.39 -11.97
N GLU A 62 -5.56 -9.56 -12.66
CA GLU A 62 -5.72 -9.16 -14.06
C GLU A 62 -5.64 -7.63 -14.22
N ARG A 63 -5.02 -7.17 -15.31
CA ARG A 63 -4.83 -5.74 -15.61
C ARG A 63 -4.27 -4.98 -14.40
N ASN A 64 -5.03 -4.07 -13.82
CA ASN A 64 -4.71 -3.30 -12.60
C ASN A 64 -5.42 -3.84 -11.35
N GLY A 65 -6.09 -4.98 -11.45
CA GLY A 65 -6.81 -5.64 -10.36
C GLY A 65 -5.90 -6.09 -9.24
N GLY A 66 -6.51 -6.33 -8.07
CA GLY A 66 -5.83 -6.67 -6.85
C GLY A 66 -4.96 -5.55 -6.26
N ASN A 67 -4.72 -5.61 -4.98
CA ASN A 67 -3.84 -4.68 -4.28
C ASN A 67 -3.29 -5.27 -2.98
N ILE A 68 -2.20 -4.69 -2.51
CA ILE A 68 -1.52 -5.10 -1.28
C ILE A 68 -1.20 -3.83 -0.51
N THR A 69 -1.41 -3.87 0.81
CA THR A 69 -0.91 -2.86 1.74
C THR A 69 -0.13 -3.52 2.85
N LEU A 70 0.99 -2.92 3.22
CA LEU A 70 1.85 -3.34 4.32
C LEU A 70 1.99 -2.20 5.31
N ASN A 71 1.76 -2.46 6.59
CA ASN A 71 2.12 -1.55 7.67
C ASN A 71 3.64 -1.59 7.86
N ILE A 72 4.30 -0.48 7.52
CA ILE A 72 5.76 -0.33 7.56
C ILE A 72 6.22 0.50 8.75
N THR A 73 5.35 0.82 9.70
CA THR A 73 5.63 1.74 10.81
C THR A 73 6.87 1.35 11.63
N GLU A 74 7.11 0.06 11.80
CA GLU A 74 8.27 -0.44 12.55
C GLU A 74 9.63 -0.18 11.87
N PHE A 75 9.64 0.09 10.57
CA PHE A 75 10.83 0.38 9.77
C PHE A 75 11.10 1.88 9.61
N ILE A 76 10.25 2.74 10.20
CA ILE A 76 10.30 4.20 10.04
C ILE A 76 11.23 4.81 11.08
N ASP A 77 12.32 5.36 10.61
CA ASP A 77 13.29 6.11 11.41
C ASP A 77 12.92 7.62 11.53
N ASP A 78 13.70 8.35 12.32
CA ASP A 78 13.48 9.78 12.54
C ASP A 78 13.69 10.62 11.28
N ASP A 79 14.51 10.17 10.34
CA ASP A 79 14.75 10.88 9.09
C ASP A 79 13.53 10.78 8.18
N ILE A 80 12.93 9.56 8.05
CA ILE A 80 11.67 9.40 7.31
C ILE A 80 10.54 10.19 7.97
N ARG A 81 10.48 10.23 9.31
CA ARG A 81 9.46 11.02 10.03
C ARG A 81 9.52 12.50 9.68
N LYS A 82 10.71 13.03 9.42
CA LYS A 82 10.97 14.43 9.07
C LYS A 82 10.87 14.71 7.57
N MET A 83 10.76 13.66 6.74
CA MET A 83 10.64 13.85 5.28
C MET A 83 9.41 14.69 4.95
N PRO A 84 9.55 15.70 4.07
CA PRO A 84 8.41 16.46 3.60
C PRO A 84 7.49 15.58 2.76
N ALA A 85 6.19 15.78 2.91
CA ALA A 85 5.22 15.16 2.01
C ALA A 85 5.35 15.75 0.60
N ILE A 86 5.21 14.89 -0.41
CA ILE A 86 5.16 15.29 -1.82
C ILE A 86 3.73 15.49 -2.33
N SER A 87 2.74 15.28 -1.47
CA SER A 87 1.32 15.56 -1.71
C SER A 87 0.76 16.49 -0.64
N LYS A 88 -0.36 17.13 -0.94
CA LYS A 88 -1.25 17.69 0.10
C LYS A 88 -1.93 16.53 0.84
N PRO A 89 -2.50 16.75 2.04
CA PRO A 89 -3.35 15.77 2.69
C PRO A 89 -4.50 15.32 1.77
N LEU A 90 -4.67 14.02 1.64
CA LEU A 90 -5.67 13.36 0.80
C LEU A 90 -6.63 12.56 1.71
N PRO A 91 -7.94 12.57 1.44
CA PRO A 91 -8.91 11.91 2.31
C PRO A 91 -8.79 10.39 2.24
N ILE A 92 -8.88 9.73 3.39
CA ILE A 92 -9.00 8.27 3.51
C ILE A 92 -10.43 7.83 3.15
N GLY A 93 -11.43 8.67 3.46
CA GLY A 93 -12.85 8.33 3.33
C GLY A 93 -13.45 7.78 4.63
N ASN A 94 -12.68 7.69 5.71
CA ASN A 94 -13.09 7.31 7.04
C ASN A 94 -12.15 7.94 8.08
N THR A 95 -12.58 8.02 9.34
CA THR A 95 -11.71 8.41 10.47
C THR A 95 -11.25 7.15 11.20
N LEU A 96 -9.93 6.95 11.30
CA LEU A 96 -9.31 5.71 11.75
C LEU A 96 -8.31 5.98 12.90
N PRO A 97 -8.78 6.21 14.14
CA PRO A 97 -7.94 6.69 15.25
C PRO A 97 -6.79 5.78 15.62
N GLY A 98 -6.92 4.46 15.43
CA GLY A 98 -5.85 3.49 15.67
C GLY A 98 -4.65 3.64 14.74
N LEU A 99 -4.79 4.40 13.64
CA LEU A 99 -3.71 4.60 12.68
C LEU A 99 -2.85 5.84 12.95
N LYS A 100 -3.09 6.57 14.03
CA LYS A 100 -2.29 7.76 14.35
C LYS A 100 -0.78 7.44 14.35
N GLY A 101 -0.01 8.21 13.57
CA GLY A 101 1.45 8.07 13.49
C GLY A 101 1.94 6.83 12.75
N THR A 102 1.06 6.15 12.00
CA THR A 102 1.43 4.96 11.23
C THR A 102 1.78 5.29 9.77
N TYR A 103 2.50 4.34 9.16
CA TYR A 103 2.99 4.43 7.79
C TYR A 103 2.68 3.14 7.04
N PHE A 104 2.30 3.28 5.78
CA PHE A 104 1.95 2.14 4.94
C PHE A 104 2.65 2.21 3.60
N TYR A 105 3.07 1.04 3.12
CA TYR A 105 3.37 0.85 1.71
C TYR A 105 2.11 0.29 1.03
N CYS A 106 1.70 0.88 -0.10
CA CYS A 106 0.47 0.55 -0.79
C CYS A 106 0.72 0.43 -2.29
N LYS A 107 0.15 -0.59 -2.94
CA LYS A 107 0.11 -0.62 -4.42
C LYS A 107 -0.61 0.63 -4.94
N GLY A 108 -0.06 1.23 -6.00
CA GLY A 108 -0.66 2.39 -6.66
C GLY A 108 -1.96 2.08 -7.40
N THR A 109 -2.87 3.06 -7.44
CA THR A 109 -4.07 2.97 -8.27
C THR A 109 -3.69 2.88 -9.75
N ASN A 110 -4.45 2.12 -10.54
CA ASN A 110 -4.20 1.83 -11.95
C ASN A 110 -2.85 1.13 -12.25
N MET A 111 -2.02 0.86 -11.24
CA MET A 111 -0.79 0.09 -11.40
C MET A 111 -1.09 -1.41 -11.43
N ARG A 112 -0.27 -2.17 -12.16
CA ARG A 112 -0.42 -3.62 -12.28
C ARG A 112 0.46 -4.32 -11.26
N MET A 113 0.01 -5.46 -10.70
CA MET A 113 0.84 -6.30 -9.84
C MET A 113 2.13 -6.74 -10.53
N ARG A 114 2.09 -7.01 -11.85
CA ARG A 114 3.27 -7.31 -12.65
C ARG A 114 4.31 -6.19 -12.63
N ASP A 115 3.85 -4.94 -12.70
CA ASP A 115 4.75 -3.79 -12.77
C ASP A 115 5.24 -3.42 -11.36
N LEU A 116 4.39 -3.62 -10.32
CA LEU A 116 4.80 -3.54 -8.91
C LEU A 116 5.92 -4.54 -8.58
N ALA A 117 5.83 -5.77 -9.09
CA ALA A 117 6.85 -6.80 -8.93
C ALA A 117 8.21 -6.42 -9.54
N ARG A 118 8.22 -5.62 -10.59
CA ARG A 118 9.43 -5.20 -11.31
C ARG A 118 10.07 -3.94 -10.72
N ASP A 119 9.25 -2.98 -10.35
CA ASP A 119 9.67 -1.69 -9.79
C ASP A 119 8.66 -1.25 -8.73
N PRO A 120 8.84 -1.71 -7.48
CA PRO A 120 7.90 -1.44 -6.40
C PRO A 120 7.78 0.06 -6.08
N MET A 121 8.86 0.84 -6.21
CA MET A 121 8.84 2.26 -5.87
C MET A 121 8.20 3.14 -6.94
N SER A 122 8.13 2.68 -8.19
CA SER A 122 7.42 3.40 -9.27
C SER A 122 5.95 2.99 -9.38
N ASN A 123 5.54 1.88 -8.77
CA ASN A 123 4.19 1.32 -8.86
C ASN A 123 3.50 1.19 -7.50
N GLY A 124 4.19 1.56 -6.43
CA GLY A 124 3.69 1.63 -5.07
C GLY A 124 3.88 3.01 -4.48
N SER A 125 3.22 3.27 -3.37
CA SER A 125 3.26 4.51 -2.63
C SER A 125 3.59 4.26 -1.17
N VAL A 126 4.41 5.12 -0.58
CA VAL A 126 4.56 5.19 0.87
C VAL A 126 3.70 6.33 1.38
N VAL A 127 2.81 6.02 2.30
CA VAL A 127 1.89 6.99 2.87
C VAL A 127 2.08 7.12 4.39
N ARG A 128 1.96 8.34 4.88
CA ARG A 128 1.92 8.70 6.30
C ARG A 128 0.50 9.11 6.65
N ILE A 129 -0.05 8.54 7.74
CA ILE A 129 -1.37 8.96 8.23
C ILE A 129 -1.24 10.28 8.97
N CYS A 130 -2.09 11.25 8.63
CA CYS A 130 -2.13 12.56 9.28
C CYS A 130 -2.64 12.46 10.72
N ASP A 131 -2.36 13.46 11.55
CA ASP A 131 -2.75 13.49 12.97
C ASP A 131 -4.27 13.45 13.18
N ASP A 132 -5.06 13.91 12.20
CA ASP A 132 -6.52 13.85 12.20
C ASP A 132 -7.10 12.45 11.95
N CYS A 133 -6.25 11.49 11.57
CA CYS A 133 -6.62 10.10 11.25
C CYS A 133 -7.70 9.95 10.17
N SER A 134 -7.97 11.00 9.42
CA SER A 134 -8.95 11.06 8.32
C SER A 134 -8.30 11.32 6.97
N ASN A 135 -7.05 11.74 6.99
CA ASN A 135 -6.25 12.05 5.82
C ASN A 135 -4.90 11.31 5.87
N TYR A 136 -4.29 11.17 4.70
CA TYR A 136 -2.92 10.68 4.53
C TYR A 136 -2.12 11.60 3.62
N GLU A 137 -0.81 11.52 3.70
CA GLU A 137 0.15 12.20 2.82
C GLU A 137 1.07 11.19 2.16
N ILE A 138 1.52 11.49 0.93
CA ILE A 138 2.49 10.67 0.22
C ILE A 138 3.89 11.19 0.56
N ILE A 139 4.77 10.31 1.03
CA ILE A 139 6.17 10.61 1.38
C ILE A 139 7.18 9.80 0.56
N ALA A 140 6.72 9.17 -0.51
CA ALA A 140 7.56 8.37 -1.40
C ALA A 140 8.41 9.24 -2.34
N ASP A 141 9.39 8.62 -3.02
CA ASP A 141 10.25 9.29 -4.00
C ASP A 141 9.48 9.75 -5.25
N LYS A 142 8.34 9.11 -5.52
CA LYS A 142 7.47 9.40 -6.67
C LYS A 142 6.03 9.59 -6.20
N HIS A 143 5.32 10.52 -6.84
CA HIS A 143 3.90 10.75 -6.57
C HIS A 143 3.05 9.65 -7.22
N VAL A 144 2.86 8.56 -6.50
CA VAL A 144 1.96 7.47 -6.87
C VAL A 144 0.77 7.49 -5.91
N VAL A 145 -0.43 7.72 -6.45
CA VAL A 145 -1.65 7.68 -5.65
C VAL A 145 -1.93 6.22 -5.25
N PRO A 146 -2.15 5.90 -3.97
CA PRO A 146 -2.44 4.53 -3.54
C PRO A 146 -3.75 4.00 -4.11
N THR A 147 -3.97 2.69 -3.95
CA THR A 147 -5.17 2.00 -4.45
C THR A 147 -6.47 2.71 -4.13
N SER A 148 -7.46 2.64 -5.04
CA SER A 148 -8.82 3.17 -4.82
C SER A 148 -9.58 2.46 -3.69
N GLU A 149 -9.11 1.28 -3.25
CA GLU A 149 -9.68 0.52 -2.12
C GLU A 149 -8.96 0.80 -0.79
N LEU A 150 -8.19 1.90 -0.74
CA LEU A 150 -7.41 2.28 0.43
C LEU A 150 -8.25 2.37 1.71
N VAL A 151 -9.49 2.85 1.62
CA VAL A 151 -10.40 2.94 2.78
C VAL A 151 -10.65 1.57 3.40
N SER A 152 -10.87 0.53 2.60
CA SER A 152 -11.06 -0.84 3.08
C SER A 152 -9.79 -1.36 3.75
N HIS A 153 -8.65 -1.23 3.08
CA HIS A 153 -7.37 -1.69 3.60
C HIS A 153 -6.98 -1.00 4.91
N LEU A 154 -7.07 0.33 4.96
CA LEU A 154 -6.72 1.08 6.18
C LEU A 154 -7.71 0.83 7.32
N SER A 155 -8.99 0.61 7.03
CA SER A 155 -9.97 0.22 8.06
C SER A 155 -9.61 -1.13 8.67
N ILE A 156 -9.14 -2.08 7.86
CA ILE A 156 -8.67 -3.39 8.34
C ILE A 156 -7.41 -3.23 9.21
N HIS A 157 -6.41 -2.46 8.76
CA HIS A 157 -5.22 -2.18 9.57
C HIS A 157 -5.55 -1.47 10.90
N ASN A 158 -6.51 -0.54 10.89
CA ASN A 158 -7.00 0.10 12.10
C ASN A 158 -7.57 -0.92 13.10
N SER A 159 -8.38 -1.86 12.61
CA SER A 159 -8.91 -2.95 13.44
C SER A 159 -7.79 -3.83 14.02
N PHE A 160 -6.77 -4.16 13.21
CA PHE A 160 -5.63 -4.96 13.67
C PHE A 160 -4.87 -4.30 14.81
N ILE A 161 -4.59 -3.00 14.67
CA ILE A 161 -3.88 -2.23 15.70
C ILE A 161 -4.72 -2.15 16.97
N GLN A 162 -6.03 -1.87 16.85
CA GLN A 162 -6.93 -1.78 17.99
C GLN A 162 -7.09 -3.12 18.74
N LYS A 163 -7.04 -4.23 18.00
CA LYS A 163 -7.14 -5.59 18.58
C LYS A 163 -5.79 -6.15 19.05
N GLY A 164 -4.68 -5.52 18.66
CA GLY A 164 -3.34 -5.99 19.00
C GLY A 164 -2.99 -7.36 18.43
N ASN A 165 -3.56 -7.76 17.29
CA ASN A 165 -3.36 -9.09 16.70
C ASN A 165 -2.03 -9.25 15.94
N GLY A 166 -1.29 -8.17 15.72
CA GLY A 166 0.03 -8.20 15.11
C GLY A 166 0.04 -8.33 13.57
N TYR A 167 -1.09 -8.43 12.92
CA TYR A 167 -1.16 -8.50 11.46
C TYR A 167 -0.68 -7.20 10.81
N LYS A 168 0.15 -7.33 9.75
CA LYS A 168 0.82 -6.21 9.08
C LYS A 168 0.44 -6.05 7.62
N VAL A 169 -0.19 -7.06 7.02
CA VAL A 169 -0.47 -7.11 5.58
C VAL A 169 -1.94 -7.31 5.33
N VAL A 170 -2.46 -6.63 4.32
CA VAL A 170 -3.78 -6.87 3.74
C VAL A 170 -3.60 -7.09 2.24
N VAL A 171 -4.08 -8.23 1.75
CA VAL A 171 -4.04 -8.60 0.33
C VAL A 171 -5.45 -8.69 -0.21
N HIS A 172 -5.71 -7.97 -1.30
CA HIS A 172 -6.89 -8.16 -2.12
C HIS A 172 -6.49 -8.69 -3.50
N THR A 173 -7.21 -9.70 -3.98
CA THR A 173 -6.90 -10.38 -5.24
C THR A 173 -8.16 -10.99 -5.85
N HIS A 174 -8.10 -11.36 -7.15
CA HIS A 174 -9.24 -11.87 -7.92
C HIS A 174 -9.03 -13.32 -8.37
N PRO A 175 -9.05 -14.32 -7.47
CA PRO A 175 -9.00 -15.74 -7.88
C PRO A 175 -10.21 -16.05 -8.74
N ILE A 176 -9.97 -16.33 -10.02
CA ILE A 176 -11.03 -16.47 -11.04
C ILE A 176 -12.06 -17.53 -10.63
N GLU A 177 -11.58 -18.61 -10.05
CA GLU A 177 -12.43 -19.72 -9.59
C GLU A 177 -13.37 -19.27 -8.46
N LEU A 178 -12.88 -18.52 -7.48
CA LEU A 178 -13.72 -18.01 -6.38
C LEU A 178 -14.68 -16.93 -6.85
N VAL A 179 -14.24 -16.07 -7.76
CA VAL A 179 -15.12 -15.08 -8.41
C VAL A 179 -16.23 -15.82 -9.17
N ALA A 180 -15.91 -16.86 -9.94
CA ALA A 180 -16.89 -17.66 -10.66
C ALA A 180 -17.90 -18.33 -9.72
N PHE A 181 -17.46 -18.93 -8.61
CA PHE A 181 -18.36 -19.48 -7.60
C PHE A 181 -19.32 -18.44 -7.03
N SER A 182 -18.86 -17.19 -6.88
CA SER A 182 -19.69 -16.12 -6.32
C SER A 182 -20.83 -15.63 -7.24
N HIS A 183 -20.88 -16.09 -8.49
CA HIS A 183 -22.02 -15.83 -9.40
C HIS A 183 -23.18 -16.81 -9.20
N SER A 184 -23.06 -17.77 -8.28
CA SER A 184 -24.09 -18.75 -8.01
C SER A 184 -24.61 -18.67 -6.58
N ASP A 185 -25.90 -18.41 -6.40
CA ASP A 185 -26.55 -18.33 -5.08
C ASP A 185 -26.29 -19.53 -4.19
N LYS A 186 -26.09 -20.73 -4.81
CA LYS A 186 -25.72 -21.96 -4.08
C LYS A 186 -24.43 -21.74 -3.29
N TYR A 187 -23.43 -21.09 -3.87
CA TYR A 187 -22.08 -20.92 -3.32
C TYR A 187 -21.91 -19.62 -2.52
N LEU A 188 -22.91 -18.74 -2.54
CA LEU A 188 -22.95 -17.57 -1.64
C LEU A 188 -23.32 -17.94 -0.19
N LYS A 189 -23.62 -19.21 0.06
CA LYS A 189 -23.78 -19.76 1.41
C LYS A 189 -22.43 -20.20 1.94
N LYS A 190 -21.89 -19.47 2.92
CA LYS A 190 -20.52 -19.66 3.45
C LYS A 190 -20.21 -21.11 3.83
N ASP A 191 -21.16 -21.82 4.46
CA ASP A 191 -20.95 -23.21 4.85
C ASP A 191 -20.86 -24.15 3.64
N VAL A 192 -21.57 -23.88 2.56
CA VAL A 192 -21.54 -24.68 1.35
C VAL A 192 -20.22 -24.53 0.62
N LEU A 193 -19.77 -23.28 0.40
CA LEU A 193 -18.51 -23.01 -0.27
C LEU A 193 -17.31 -23.47 0.57
N THR A 194 -17.30 -23.17 1.86
CA THR A 194 -16.24 -23.61 2.77
C THR A 194 -16.08 -25.13 2.77
N LYS A 195 -17.17 -25.87 2.92
CA LYS A 195 -17.15 -27.36 2.91
C LYS A 195 -16.68 -27.92 1.57
N LEU A 196 -17.10 -27.28 0.46
CA LEU A 196 -16.64 -27.65 -0.87
C LEU A 196 -15.13 -27.50 -0.99
N LEU A 197 -14.59 -26.35 -0.65
CA LEU A 197 -13.16 -26.06 -0.75
C LEU A 197 -12.32 -26.98 0.16
N TRP A 198 -12.78 -27.24 1.38
CA TRP A 198 -12.11 -28.18 2.28
C TRP A 198 -12.14 -29.64 1.78
N SER A 199 -13.11 -29.99 0.95
CA SER A 199 -13.19 -31.35 0.36
C SER A 199 -12.28 -31.52 -0.87
N MET A 200 -11.77 -30.45 -1.44
CA MET A 200 -10.93 -30.51 -2.66
C MET A 200 -9.51 -31.00 -2.36
N ILE A 201 -8.86 -30.37 -1.38
CA ILE A 201 -7.52 -30.74 -0.91
C ILE A 201 -7.40 -30.48 0.60
N PRO A 202 -6.63 -31.31 1.34
CA PRO A 202 -6.46 -31.16 2.79
C PRO A 202 -5.86 -29.82 3.21
N GLU A 203 -4.97 -29.28 2.39
CA GLU A 203 -4.26 -28.03 2.62
C GLU A 203 -5.21 -26.84 2.76
N THR A 204 -6.32 -26.84 2.02
CA THR A 204 -7.32 -25.76 2.15
C THR A 204 -7.87 -25.68 3.57
N ARG A 205 -8.13 -26.83 4.21
CA ARG A 205 -8.57 -26.84 5.61
C ARG A 205 -7.44 -26.52 6.58
N ALA A 206 -6.22 -26.94 6.27
CA ALA A 206 -5.06 -26.71 7.13
C ALA A 206 -4.67 -25.22 7.17
N PHE A 207 -4.71 -24.52 6.03
CA PHE A 207 -4.32 -23.11 5.90
C PHE A 207 -5.50 -22.13 6.05
N CYS A 208 -6.74 -22.57 5.80
CA CYS A 208 -7.96 -21.78 6.03
C CYS A 208 -8.92 -22.53 6.99
N PRO A 209 -8.50 -22.79 8.24
CA PRO A 209 -9.29 -23.60 9.18
C PRO A 209 -10.61 -22.94 9.58
N LYS A 210 -10.69 -21.63 9.53
CA LYS A 210 -11.90 -20.85 9.81
C LYS A 210 -12.89 -20.86 8.63
N GLY A 211 -12.44 -21.27 7.41
CA GLY A 211 -13.22 -21.18 6.19
C GLY A 211 -13.26 -19.76 5.62
N LEU A 212 -14.34 -19.45 4.88
CA LEU A 212 -14.53 -18.19 4.17
C LEU A 212 -15.65 -17.34 4.76
N GLY A 213 -15.38 -16.07 5.05
CA GLY A 213 -16.41 -15.05 5.13
C GLY A 213 -16.94 -14.73 3.73
N ILE A 214 -18.21 -14.37 3.59
CA ILE A 214 -18.81 -13.97 2.30
C ILE A 214 -19.60 -12.69 2.52
N ILE A 215 -19.36 -11.71 1.63
CA ILE A 215 -20.09 -10.44 1.60
C ILE A 215 -20.87 -10.38 0.28
N PRO A 216 -22.18 -10.12 0.31
CA PRO A 216 -22.96 -9.79 -0.88
C PRO A 216 -22.36 -8.59 -1.61
N TYR A 217 -22.60 -8.49 -2.92
CA TYR A 217 -22.07 -7.43 -3.75
C TYR A 217 -22.23 -6.03 -3.11
N ARG A 218 -21.13 -5.31 -3.05
CA ARG A 218 -21.03 -3.91 -2.66
C ARG A 218 -20.15 -3.15 -3.66
N ILE A 219 -20.32 -1.85 -3.75
CA ILE A 219 -19.50 -1.03 -4.64
C ILE A 219 -18.04 -1.07 -4.18
N PRO A 220 -17.09 -1.46 -5.06
CA PRO A 220 -15.67 -1.44 -4.74
C PRO A 220 -15.21 -0.08 -4.22
N GLY A 221 -14.40 -0.07 -3.15
CA GLY A 221 -13.91 1.16 -2.51
C GLY A 221 -14.93 1.90 -1.65
N SER A 222 -16.14 1.35 -1.47
CA SER A 222 -17.16 1.97 -0.61
C SER A 222 -16.89 1.72 0.88
N LYS A 223 -17.43 2.62 1.71
CA LYS A 223 -17.39 2.44 3.16
C LYS A 223 -18.22 1.22 3.61
N GLU A 224 -19.33 0.93 2.95
CA GLU A 224 -20.16 -0.23 3.23
C GLU A 224 -19.38 -1.54 3.04
N LEU A 225 -18.60 -1.64 1.96
CA LEU A 225 -17.74 -2.80 1.72
C LEU A 225 -16.69 -2.93 2.84
N ALA A 226 -16.08 -1.82 3.23
CA ALA A 226 -15.09 -1.82 4.32
C ALA A 226 -15.72 -2.27 5.65
N ASP A 227 -16.87 -1.71 6.04
CA ASP A 227 -17.55 -2.02 7.29
C ASP A 227 -18.02 -3.49 7.36
N GLU A 228 -18.54 -4.03 6.25
CA GLU A 228 -18.94 -5.45 6.19
C GLU A 228 -17.74 -6.38 6.18
N THR A 229 -16.63 -5.99 5.53
CA THR A 229 -15.38 -6.75 5.55
C THR A 229 -14.86 -6.88 6.97
N LEU A 230 -14.84 -5.79 7.75
CA LEU A 230 -14.41 -5.82 9.15
C LEU A 230 -15.22 -6.81 9.99
N LYS A 231 -16.55 -6.84 9.82
CA LYS A 231 -17.43 -7.80 10.54
C LYS A 231 -17.09 -9.26 10.21
N GLN A 232 -16.74 -9.54 8.95
CA GLN A 232 -16.36 -10.90 8.55
C GLN A 232 -14.96 -11.26 9.05
N LEU A 233 -14.01 -10.32 9.07
CA LEU A 233 -12.65 -10.54 9.58
C LEU A 233 -12.57 -10.73 11.11
N ASP A 234 -13.68 -10.56 11.83
CA ASP A 234 -13.76 -10.97 13.23
C ASP A 234 -13.78 -12.51 13.39
N GLU A 235 -14.29 -13.22 12.38
CA GLU A 235 -14.42 -14.67 12.38
C GLU A 235 -13.49 -15.36 11.38
N TYR A 236 -13.16 -14.73 10.25
CA TYR A 236 -12.45 -15.32 9.11
C TYR A 236 -11.16 -14.57 8.79
N ASP A 237 -10.17 -15.28 8.27
CA ASP A 237 -8.92 -14.67 7.77
C ASP A 237 -8.99 -14.40 6.26
N VAL A 238 -10.00 -14.95 5.58
CA VAL A 238 -10.28 -14.79 4.16
C VAL A 238 -11.74 -14.45 3.95
N VAL A 239 -12.01 -13.36 3.22
CA VAL A 239 -13.37 -12.87 2.95
C VAL A 239 -13.57 -12.74 1.44
N LEU A 240 -14.55 -13.45 0.92
CA LEU A 240 -15.00 -13.36 -0.48
C LEU A 240 -15.98 -12.21 -0.63
N TRP A 241 -15.65 -11.28 -1.52
CA TRP A 241 -16.53 -10.21 -2.02
C TRP A 241 -17.26 -10.74 -3.27
N GLU A 242 -18.56 -10.86 -3.20
CA GLU A 242 -19.37 -11.37 -4.32
C GLU A 242 -19.07 -10.65 -5.63
N LYS A 243 -18.79 -11.41 -6.70
CA LYS A 243 -18.51 -10.92 -8.07
C LYS A 243 -17.32 -9.96 -8.17
N HIS A 244 -16.43 -9.98 -7.18
CA HIS A 244 -15.30 -9.06 -7.17
C HIS A 244 -13.97 -9.81 -6.93
N GLY A 245 -13.79 -10.39 -5.75
CA GLY A 245 -12.54 -11.04 -5.40
C GLY A 245 -12.49 -11.44 -3.93
N VAL A 246 -11.30 -11.60 -3.38
CA VAL A 246 -11.10 -11.93 -1.98
C VAL A 246 -10.18 -10.94 -1.29
N VAL A 247 -10.42 -10.73 0.00
CA VAL A 247 -9.46 -10.10 0.92
C VAL A 247 -8.94 -11.16 1.87
N SER A 248 -7.64 -11.19 2.09
CA SER A 248 -6.96 -12.03 3.07
C SER A 248 -6.03 -11.24 3.96
N VAL A 249 -5.84 -11.74 5.17
CA VAL A 249 -5.02 -11.12 6.22
C VAL A 249 -4.14 -12.16 6.90
#